data_9d3251e2fe4a5ceac0fa433bb6cdddef
#
_entry.id   9d3251e2fe4a5ceac0fa433bb6cdddef
#
_cell.length_a   1.000
_cell.length_b   1.000
_cell.length_c   1.000
_cell.angle_alpha   90.00
_cell.angle_beta   90.00
_cell.angle_gamma   90.00
#
_symmetry.space_group_name_H-M   'P 1'
#
loop_
_entity.id
_entity.type
_entity.pdbx_description
1 polymer ?
#
loop_
_entity_poly.entity_id
_entity_poly.type
_entity_poly.pdbx_seq_one_letter_code
_entity_poly.pdbx_strand_id
1 'polypeptide(L)'
;MSKQEKEPLFSAKNRKFLTGPFSANNPVIVQILGICSALAVTVQLKPAIVMALSVTVVTGFSNLVMSLLRNGVPSRIRIIVQLVVIAALVILVDQVLKAYVYEVSKQLSVYVGLIITNCIVMGRIEAFALANKPWASLLDGIGNGLGYGLILVIVAFFRELFGSGTLMGFRIVPESWYAAEGGWYYNNGLMLFPPMALIIVGCSIWVHLSRNRDLQEK
;
A
#
# COMPACT_ATOMS: atom_id res chain seq x y z
N MET A 1 -13.51 18.49 -31.81
CA MET A 1 -12.08 18.68 -31.52
C MET A 1 -11.96 19.74 -30.41
N SER A 2 -12.00 19.34 -29.13
CA SER A 2 -11.87 20.28 -28.02
C SER A 2 -10.38 20.55 -27.78
N LYS A 3 -10.00 21.84 -27.81
CA LYS A 3 -8.67 22.35 -27.46
C LYS A 3 -8.25 21.75 -26.08
N GLN A 4 -7.23 20.92 -26.08
CA GLN A 4 -6.55 20.50 -24.88
C GLN A 4 -5.79 21.71 -24.34
N GLU A 5 -6.34 22.37 -23.33
CA GLU A 5 -5.58 23.31 -22.51
C GLU A 5 -4.42 22.54 -21.87
N LYS A 6 -3.21 22.97 -22.16
CA LYS A 6 -1.99 22.52 -21.50
C LYS A 6 -2.01 23.07 -20.06
N GLU A 7 -2.65 22.34 -19.14
CA GLU A 7 -2.53 22.66 -17.73
C GLU A 7 -1.06 22.47 -17.31
N PRO A 8 -0.48 23.40 -16.53
CA PRO A 8 0.90 23.28 -16.07
C PRO A 8 1.08 22.02 -15.24
N LEU A 9 2.20 21.30 -15.48
CA LEU A 9 2.54 19.99 -14.89
C LEU A 9 2.47 19.98 -13.34
N PHE A 10 2.65 21.13 -12.68
CA PHE A 10 2.58 21.33 -11.23
C PHE A 10 1.45 22.28 -10.80
N SER A 11 0.24 22.12 -11.34
CA SER A 11 -0.92 22.85 -10.87
C SER A 11 -1.28 22.50 -9.42
N ALA A 12 -1.84 23.47 -8.68
CA ALA A 12 -2.34 23.27 -7.31
C ALA A 12 -3.34 22.08 -7.20
N LYS A 13 -4.03 21.77 -8.29
CA LYS A 13 -4.93 20.63 -8.43
C LYS A 13 -4.16 19.30 -8.42
N ASN A 14 -3.01 19.23 -9.10
CA ASN A 14 -2.16 18.04 -9.15
C ASN A 14 -1.50 17.76 -7.79
N ARG A 15 -1.17 18.80 -7.02
CA ARG A 15 -0.64 18.66 -5.66
C ARG A 15 -1.68 18.10 -4.69
N LYS A 16 -2.97 18.38 -4.89
CA LYS A 16 -4.05 17.78 -4.11
C LYS A 16 -4.17 16.27 -4.32
N PHE A 17 -3.89 15.75 -5.52
CA PHE A 17 -3.87 14.31 -5.77
C PHE A 17 -2.74 13.60 -5.03
N LEU A 18 -1.62 14.26 -4.81
CA LEU A 18 -0.49 13.70 -4.06
C LEU A 18 -0.71 13.77 -2.54
N THR A 19 -1.29 14.87 -2.02
CA THR A 19 -1.44 15.09 -0.58
C THR A 19 -2.79 14.61 -0.02
N GLY A 20 -3.82 14.52 -0.85
CA GLY A 20 -5.15 14.04 -0.45
C GLY A 20 -5.16 12.65 0.21
N PRO A 21 -4.43 11.65 -0.34
CA PRO A 21 -4.36 10.31 0.22
C PRO A 21 -3.70 10.19 1.60
N PHE A 22 -2.95 11.21 2.03
CA PHE A 22 -2.35 11.21 3.37
C PHE A 22 -3.33 11.58 4.49
N SER A 23 -4.42 12.28 4.17
CA SER A 23 -5.36 12.79 5.17
C SER A 23 -6.81 12.42 4.87
N ALA A 24 -7.45 13.12 3.95
CA ALA A 24 -8.89 13.05 3.74
C ALA A 24 -9.35 11.84 2.89
N ASN A 25 -8.48 11.33 2.00
CA ASN A 25 -8.81 10.26 1.05
C ASN A 25 -7.84 9.08 1.13
N ASN A 26 -7.43 8.70 2.35
CA ASN A 26 -6.54 7.56 2.52
C ASN A 26 -7.20 6.26 2.02
N PRO A 27 -6.54 5.48 1.14
CA PRO A 27 -7.14 4.29 0.55
C PRO A 27 -7.43 3.19 1.57
N VAL A 28 -6.67 3.09 2.65
CA VAL A 28 -6.89 2.07 3.69
C VAL A 28 -7.93 2.55 4.70
N ILE A 29 -7.82 3.80 5.17
CA ILE A 29 -8.64 4.31 6.29
C ILE A 29 -10.05 4.67 5.82
N VAL A 30 -10.17 5.32 4.66
CA VAL A 30 -11.45 5.84 4.16
C VAL A 30 -12.11 4.88 3.17
N GLN A 31 -11.33 4.28 2.28
CA GLN A 31 -11.85 3.39 1.24
C GLN A 31 -11.81 1.90 1.64
N ILE A 32 -11.16 1.56 2.75
CA ILE A 32 -11.03 0.20 3.29
C ILE A 32 -10.42 -0.76 2.25
N LEU A 33 -9.51 -0.27 1.39
CA LEU A 33 -8.83 -1.05 0.37
C LEU A 33 -7.47 -1.54 0.86
N GLY A 34 -7.06 -2.74 0.41
CA GLY A 34 -5.72 -3.28 0.68
C GLY A 34 -5.53 -3.93 2.05
N ILE A 35 -6.60 -4.23 2.78
CA ILE A 35 -6.53 -4.92 4.07
C ILE A 35 -5.88 -6.30 3.92
N CYS A 36 -6.19 -7.04 2.85
CA CYS A 36 -5.65 -8.40 2.63
C CYS A 36 -4.13 -8.43 2.62
N SER A 37 -3.50 -7.50 1.89
CA SER A 37 -2.03 -7.38 1.84
C SER A 37 -1.46 -6.83 3.15
N ALA A 38 -2.18 -5.92 3.82
CA ALA A 38 -1.78 -5.43 5.13
C ALA A 38 -1.73 -6.55 6.18
N LEU A 39 -2.68 -7.48 6.18
CA LEU A 39 -2.69 -8.63 7.08
C LEU A 39 -1.49 -9.57 6.87
N ALA A 40 -1.15 -9.82 5.61
CA ALA A 40 -0.14 -10.81 5.23
C ALA A 40 1.30 -10.30 5.42
N VAL A 41 1.58 -9.03 5.05
CA VAL A 41 2.96 -8.53 4.91
C VAL A 41 3.47 -7.81 6.15
N THR A 42 2.59 -7.36 7.04
CA THR A 42 2.96 -6.51 8.19
C THR A 42 3.55 -7.26 9.39
N VAL A 43 3.92 -8.54 9.25
CA VAL A 43 4.58 -9.30 10.33
C VAL A 43 5.98 -8.76 10.62
N GLN A 44 6.70 -8.31 9.60
CA GLN A 44 8.04 -7.74 9.70
C GLN A 44 8.11 -6.41 8.95
N LEU A 45 8.89 -5.47 9.48
CA LEU A 45 9.01 -4.12 8.93
C LEU A 45 9.76 -4.08 7.58
N LYS A 46 10.83 -4.88 7.43
CA LYS A 46 11.61 -4.92 6.18
C LYS A 46 10.76 -5.29 4.95
N PRO A 47 10.06 -6.43 4.89
CA PRO A 47 9.19 -6.75 3.76
C PRO A 47 8.02 -5.78 3.61
N ALA A 48 7.52 -5.18 4.70
CA ALA A 48 6.44 -4.19 4.63
C ALA A 48 6.87 -2.91 3.91
N ILE A 49 8.08 -2.40 4.16
CA ILE A 49 8.64 -1.22 3.47
C ILE A 49 8.85 -1.52 1.99
N VAL A 50 9.46 -2.66 1.65
CA VAL A 50 9.70 -3.03 0.25
C VAL A 50 8.38 -3.23 -0.50
N MET A 51 7.39 -3.85 0.14
CA MET A 51 6.04 -4.01 -0.41
C MET A 51 5.36 -2.66 -0.65
N ALA A 52 5.47 -1.72 0.30
CA ALA A 52 4.93 -0.37 0.17
C ALA A 52 5.51 0.37 -1.05
N LEU A 53 6.82 0.30 -1.23
CA LEU A 53 7.51 0.90 -2.38
C LEU A 53 7.10 0.21 -3.69
N SER A 54 7.08 -1.11 -3.72
CA SER A 54 6.69 -1.89 -4.91
C SER A 54 5.25 -1.57 -5.34
N VAL A 55 4.31 -1.56 -4.40
CA VAL A 55 2.91 -1.21 -4.70
C VAL A 55 2.80 0.23 -5.20
N THR A 56 3.54 1.18 -4.64
CA THR A 56 3.52 2.58 -5.09
C THR A 56 3.98 2.69 -6.53
N VAL A 57 5.08 2.05 -6.90
CA VAL A 57 5.62 2.05 -8.26
C VAL A 57 4.63 1.38 -9.22
N VAL A 58 4.15 0.18 -8.88
CA VAL A 58 3.19 -0.57 -9.71
C VAL A 58 1.90 0.22 -9.91
N THR A 59 1.33 0.82 -8.84
CA THR A 59 0.09 1.60 -8.94
C THR A 59 0.26 2.83 -9.82
N GLY A 60 1.38 3.56 -9.68
CA GLY A 60 1.68 4.72 -10.51
C GLY A 60 1.78 4.36 -11.99
N PHE A 61 2.60 3.37 -12.32
CA PHE A 61 2.79 2.96 -13.71
C PHE A 61 1.56 2.27 -14.31
N SER A 62 0.84 1.44 -13.57
CA SER A 62 -0.37 0.79 -14.06
C SER A 62 -1.48 1.81 -14.33
N ASN A 63 -1.65 2.82 -13.48
CA ASN A 63 -2.57 3.92 -13.73
C ASN A 63 -2.19 4.70 -14.99
N LEU A 64 -0.90 4.96 -15.24
CA LEU A 64 -0.41 5.61 -16.44
C LEU A 64 -0.74 4.79 -17.69
N VAL A 65 -0.36 3.53 -17.71
CA VAL A 65 -0.57 2.61 -18.85
C VAL A 65 -2.05 2.44 -19.15
N MET A 66 -2.88 2.21 -18.12
CA MET A 66 -4.32 2.03 -18.31
C MET A 66 -5.02 3.31 -18.77
N SER A 67 -4.57 4.47 -18.33
CA SER A 67 -5.09 5.75 -18.84
C SER A 67 -4.74 5.99 -20.31
N LEU A 68 -3.61 5.49 -20.80
CA LEU A 68 -3.25 5.51 -22.22
C LEU A 68 -4.10 4.53 -23.04
N LEU A 69 -4.34 3.32 -22.49
CA LEU A 69 -5.08 2.25 -23.17
C LEU A 69 -6.61 2.43 -23.12
N ARG A 70 -7.14 3.35 -22.33
CA ARG A 70 -8.58 3.50 -22.04
C ARG A 70 -9.48 3.57 -23.28
N ASN A 71 -8.98 4.14 -24.38
CA ASN A 71 -9.76 4.31 -25.61
C ASN A 71 -9.82 3.03 -26.47
N GLY A 72 -8.93 2.07 -26.24
CA GLY A 72 -8.85 0.81 -27.00
C GLY A 72 -9.49 -0.40 -26.32
N VAL A 73 -9.85 -0.29 -25.04
CA VAL A 73 -10.31 -1.45 -24.26
C VAL A 73 -11.83 -1.40 -24.08
N PRO A 74 -12.58 -2.38 -24.65
CA PRO A 74 -14.01 -2.49 -24.44
C PRO A 74 -14.34 -2.87 -22.98
N SER A 75 -15.49 -2.41 -22.47
CA SER A 75 -15.88 -2.55 -21.07
C SER A 75 -15.97 -4.01 -20.58
N ARG A 76 -16.26 -4.95 -21.48
CA ARG A 76 -16.42 -6.38 -21.14
C ARG A 76 -15.12 -7.08 -20.75
N ILE A 77 -13.99 -6.69 -21.35
CA ILE A 77 -12.68 -7.33 -21.11
C ILE A 77 -11.73 -6.45 -20.29
N ARG A 78 -12.22 -5.31 -19.78
CA ARG A 78 -11.43 -4.30 -19.06
C ARG A 78 -10.67 -4.89 -17.88
N ILE A 79 -11.33 -5.67 -17.03
CA ILE A 79 -10.72 -6.28 -15.84
C ILE A 79 -9.58 -7.22 -16.22
N ILE A 80 -9.73 -7.99 -17.29
CA ILE A 80 -8.69 -8.92 -17.76
C ILE A 80 -7.47 -8.15 -18.23
N VAL A 81 -7.66 -7.08 -19.00
CA VAL A 81 -6.57 -6.23 -19.48
C VAL A 81 -5.85 -5.55 -18.30
N GLN A 82 -6.59 -5.06 -17.31
CA GLN A 82 -6.00 -4.49 -16.09
C GLN A 82 -5.11 -5.50 -15.38
N LEU A 83 -5.59 -6.72 -15.15
CA LEU A 83 -4.81 -7.77 -14.49
C LEU A 83 -3.54 -8.14 -15.27
N VAL A 84 -3.61 -8.22 -16.61
CA VAL A 84 -2.43 -8.52 -17.44
C VAL A 84 -1.39 -7.41 -17.34
N VAL A 85 -1.81 -6.15 -17.41
CA VAL A 85 -0.90 -4.99 -17.29
C VAL A 85 -0.25 -4.94 -15.90
N ILE A 86 -1.04 -5.14 -14.84
CA ILE A 86 -0.52 -5.18 -13.48
C ILE A 86 0.47 -6.33 -13.32
N ALA A 87 0.15 -7.53 -13.81
CA ALA A 87 1.01 -8.70 -13.72
C ALA A 87 2.35 -8.46 -14.43
N ALA A 88 2.33 -7.90 -15.63
CA ALA A 88 3.55 -7.57 -16.38
C ALA A 88 4.44 -6.59 -15.61
N LEU A 89 3.88 -5.53 -15.04
CA LEU A 89 4.62 -4.55 -14.24
C LEU A 89 5.17 -5.15 -12.94
N VAL A 90 4.39 -6.00 -12.28
CA VAL A 90 4.82 -6.66 -11.04
C VAL A 90 5.98 -7.62 -11.31
N ILE A 91 5.95 -8.37 -12.42
CA ILE A 91 7.06 -9.25 -12.82
C ILE A 91 8.33 -8.42 -13.08
N LEU A 92 8.24 -7.28 -13.74
CA LEU A 92 9.38 -6.39 -13.94
C LEU A 92 9.95 -5.89 -12.62
N VAL A 93 9.11 -5.44 -11.69
CA VAL A 93 9.55 -4.99 -10.36
C VAL A 93 10.18 -6.15 -9.58
N ASP A 94 9.61 -7.36 -9.63
CA ASP A 94 10.18 -8.54 -8.97
C ASP A 94 11.56 -8.90 -9.51
N GLN A 95 11.79 -8.82 -10.83
CA GLN A 95 13.12 -9.04 -11.41
C GLN A 95 14.14 -8.00 -10.96
N VAL A 96 13.74 -6.74 -10.86
CA VAL A 96 14.61 -5.67 -10.33
C VAL A 96 14.93 -5.93 -8.86
N LEU A 97 13.95 -6.30 -8.05
CA LEU A 97 14.16 -6.64 -6.63
C LEU A 97 15.09 -7.85 -6.44
N LYS A 98 14.96 -8.88 -7.28
CA LYS A 98 15.86 -10.03 -7.28
C LYS A 98 17.30 -9.66 -7.58
N ALA A 99 17.51 -8.67 -8.44
CA ALA A 99 18.86 -8.22 -8.79
C ALA A 99 19.55 -7.44 -7.66
N TYR A 100 18.80 -6.65 -6.88
CA TYR A 100 19.38 -5.75 -5.87
C TYR A 100 19.25 -6.24 -4.42
N VAL A 101 18.18 -6.96 -4.08
CA VAL A 101 17.86 -7.33 -2.67
C VAL A 101 17.37 -8.79 -2.62
N TYR A 102 18.28 -9.72 -2.92
CA TYR A 102 17.96 -11.15 -3.04
C TYR A 102 17.31 -11.75 -1.77
N GLU A 103 17.83 -11.43 -0.58
CA GLU A 103 17.33 -11.96 0.70
C GLU A 103 15.84 -11.59 0.95
N VAL A 104 15.48 -10.33 0.69
CA VAL A 104 14.11 -9.84 0.86
C VAL A 104 13.21 -10.33 -0.27
N SER A 105 13.75 -10.46 -1.48
CA SER A 105 13.01 -10.97 -2.64
C SER A 105 12.55 -12.41 -2.45
N LYS A 106 13.35 -13.26 -1.82
CA LYS A 106 12.96 -14.64 -1.51
C LYS A 106 11.73 -14.71 -0.60
N GLN A 107 11.63 -13.82 0.37
CA GLN A 107 10.45 -13.69 1.22
C GLN A 107 9.26 -13.06 0.47
N LEU A 108 9.54 -12.09 -0.40
CA LEU A 108 8.52 -11.38 -1.18
C LEU A 108 7.95 -12.18 -2.34
N SER A 109 8.64 -13.21 -2.85
CA SER A 109 8.16 -14.01 -3.97
C SER A 109 6.76 -14.62 -3.71
N VAL A 110 6.47 -14.95 -2.44
CA VAL A 110 5.14 -15.41 -2.01
C VAL A 110 4.11 -14.28 -2.09
N TYR A 111 4.52 -13.02 -1.88
CA TYR A 111 3.62 -11.86 -1.85
C TYR A 111 3.44 -11.18 -3.21
N VAL A 112 4.20 -11.56 -4.23
CA VAL A 112 4.06 -11.05 -5.61
C VAL A 112 2.63 -11.23 -6.12
N GLY A 113 2.03 -12.39 -5.86
CA GLY A 113 0.62 -12.63 -6.16
C GLY A 113 -0.35 -11.67 -5.48
N LEU A 114 -0.03 -11.24 -4.24
CA LEU A 114 -0.85 -10.28 -3.51
C LEU A 114 -0.73 -8.85 -4.06
N ILE A 115 0.36 -8.51 -4.75
CA ILE A 115 0.47 -7.21 -5.44
C ILE A 115 -0.44 -7.19 -6.67
N ILE A 116 -0.46 -8.28 -7.44
CA ILE A 116 -1.27 -8.39 -8.67
C ILE A 116 -2.75 -8.27 -8.35
N THR A 117 -3.23 -8.92 -7.30
CA THR A 117 -4.63 -8.92 -6.88
C THR A 117 -4.96 -7.83 -5.87
N ASN A 118 -4.09 -6.85 -5.68
CA ASN A 118 -4.28 -5.81 -4.68
C ASN A 118 -5.44 -4.89 -5.04
N CYS A 119 -6.41 -4.82 -4.13
CA CYS A 119 -7.63 -4.00 -4.30
C CYS A 119 -7.33 -2.51 -4.52
N ILE A 120 -6.20 -1.99 -4.00
CA ILE A 120 -5.81 -0.59 -4.19
C ILE A 120 -5.43 -0.33 -5.63
N VAL A 121 -4.60 -1.18 -6.22
CA VAL A 121 -4.16 -1.03 -7.62
C VAL A 121 -5.37 -1.09 -8.55
N MET A 122 -6.18 -2.14 -8.44
CA MET A 122 -7.40 -2.28 -9.25
C MET A 122 -8.41 -1.17 -8.98
N GLY A 123 -8.64 -0.83 -7.73
CA GLY A 123 -9.60 0.20 -7.34
C GLY A 123 -9.24 1.59 -7.88
N ARG A 124 -7.95 1.96 -7.88
CA ARG A 124 -7.49 3.24 -8.43
C ARG A 124 -7.50 3.28 -9.96
N ILE A 125 -7.21 2.17 -10.61
CA ILE A 125 -7.34 2.07 -12.07
C ILE A 125 -8.79 2.31 -12.47
N GLU A 126 -9.73 1.61 -11.84
CA GLU A 126 -11.15 1.70 -12.19
C GLU A 126 -11.76 3.05 -11.81
N ALA A 127 -11.46 3.56 -10.62
CA ALA A 127 -12.06 4.80 -10.11
C ALA A 127 -11.46 6.06 -10.74
N PHE A 128 -10.18 6.07 -11.08
CA PHE A 128 -9.50 7.28 -11.48
C PHE A 128 -8.81 7.21 -12.87
N ALA A 129 -8.03 6.17 -13.14
CA ALA A 129 -7.19 6.13 -14.33
C ALA A 129 -7.98 6.11 -15.64
N LEU A 130 -9.13 5.45 -15.66
CA LEU A 130 -10.00 5.35 -16.82
C LEU A 130 -10.76 6.64 -17.13
N ALA A 131 -10.94 7.51 -16.14
CA ALA A 131 -11.68 8.76 -16.29
C ALA A 131 -10.78 9.98 -16.58
N ASN A 132 -9.51 9.93 -16.18
CA ASN A 132 -8.61 11.08 -16.16
C ASN A 132 -7.44 10.99 -17.13
N LYS A 133 -6.72 12.11 -17.29
CA LYS A 133 -5.53 12.21 -18.14
C LYS A 133 -4.37 11.38 -17.56
N PRO A 134 -3.44 10.84 -18.39
CA PRO A 134 -2.36 9.96 -17.94
C PRO A 134 -1.49 10.55 -16.84
N TRP A 135 -1.15 11.83 -16.93
CA TRP A 135 -0.30 12.50 -15.94
C TRP A 135 -0.96 12.62 -14.57
N ALA A 136 -2.23 13.02 -14.52
CA ALA A 136 -2.99 13.07 -13.28
C ALA A 136 -3.16 11.69 -12.67
N SER A 137 -3.34 10.66 -13.49
CA SER A 137 -3.48 9.26 -13.07
C SER A 137 -2.19 8.71 -12.46
N LEU A 138 -1.03 9.08 -13.00
CA LEU A 138 0.26 8.71 -12.41
C LEU A 138 0.44 9.33 -11.02
N LEU A 139 0.17 10.63 -10.87
CA LEU A 139 0.29 11.32 -9.59
C LEU A 139 -0.69 10.78 -8.54
N ASP A 140 -1.91 10.48 -8.94
CA ASP A 140 -2.90 9.84 -8.08
C ASP A 140 -2.44 8.45 -7.62
N GLY A 141 -1.90 7.64 -8.53
CA GLY A 141 -1.36 6.32 -8.22
C GLY A 141 -0.21 6.37 -7.22
N ILE A 142 0.74 7.29 -7.40
CA ILE A 142 1.85 7.50 -6.45
C ILE A 142 1.33 7.98 -5.10
N GLY A 143 0.41 8.95 -5.06
CA GLY A 143 -0.15 9.47 -3.83
C GLY A 143 -0.89 8.41 -3.02
N ASN A 144 -1.75 7.62 -3.66
CA ASN A 144 -2.47 6.53 -3.00
C ASN A 144 -1.55 5.38 -2.58
N GLY A 145 -0.53 5.05 -3.38
CA GLY A 145 0.48 4.06 -3.03
C GLY A 145 1.28 4.46 -1.79
N LEU A 146 1.70 5.73 -1.69
CA LEU A 146 2.38 6.26 -0.51
C LEU A 146 1.46 6.30 0.72
N GLY A 147 0.20 6.71 0.56
CA GLY A 147 -0.79 6.70 1.63
C GLY A 147 -1.02 5.29 2.21
N TYR A 148 -1.09 4.29 1.33
CA TYR A 148 -1.13 2.89 1.71
C TYR A 148 0.14 2.42 2.42
N GLY A 149 1.30 2.77 1.84
CA GLY A 149 2.61 2.41 2.39
C GLY A 149 2.81 2.95 3.81
N LEU A 150 2.36 4.16 4.08
CA LEU A 150 2.41 4.75 5.43
C LEU A 150 1.66 3.88 6.44
N ILE A 151 0.44 3.46 6.12
CA ILE A 151 -0.36 2.61 7.03
C ILE A 151 0.29 1.24 7.22
N LEU A 152 0.83 0.63 6.14
CA LEU A 152 1.57 -0.62 6.23
C LEU A 152 2.74 -0.53 7.21
N VAL A 153 3.54 0.52 7.10
CA VAL A 153 4.72 0.73 7.95
C VAL A 153 4.29 0.95 9.41
N ILE A 154 3.24 1.72 9.66
CA ILE A 154 2.70 1.92 11.02
C ILE A 154 2.25 0.59 11.63
N VAL A 155 1.45 -0.18 10.91
CA VAL A 155 0.95 -1.47 11.40
C VAL A 155 2.09 -2.46 11.61
N ALA A 156 3.05 -2.54 10.69
CA ALA A 156 4.22 -3.40 10.80
C ALA A 156 5.10 -3.01 12.00
N PHE A 157 5.29 -1.72 12.23
CA PHE A 157 6.04 -1.22 13.38
C PHE A 157 5.44 -1.70 14.70
N PHE A 158 4.14 -1.52 14.90
CA PHE A 158 3.47 -1.99 16.12
C PHE A 158 3.53 -3.52 16.26
N ARG A 159 3.30 -4.25 15.18
CA ARG A 159 3.32 -5.73 15.21
C ARG A 159 4.70 -6.30 15.49
N GLU A 160 5.74 -5.78 14.86
CA GLU A 160 7.12 -6.24 15.08
C GLU A 160 7.61 -5.87 16.48
N LEU A 161 7.32 -4.65 16.93
CA LEU A 161 7.73 -4.18 18.25
C LEU A 161 7.11 -5.01 19.38
N PHE A 162 5.80 -5.21 19.37
CA PHE A 162 5.10 -5.94 20.42
C PHE A 162 5.12 -7.48 20.24
N GLY A 163 5.27 -7.97 19.00
CA GLY A 163 5.29 -9.39 18.71
C GLY A 163 6.65 -10.04 18.93
N SER A 164 7.71 -9.43 18.43
CA SER A 164 9.07 -9.99 18.45
C SER A 164 10.04 -9.24 19.34
N GLY A 165 9.73 -8.00 19.77
CA GLY A 165 10.66 -7.14 20.50
C GLY A 165 11.88 -6.72 19.67
N THR A 166 11.84 -6.95 18.35
CA THR A 166 12.86 -6.57 17.37
C THR A 166 12.33 -5.46 16.48
N LEU A 167 13.22 -4.68 15.88
CA LEU A 167 12.88 -3.70 14.86
C LEU A 167 13.93 -3.78 13.76
N MET A 168 13.50 -4.10 12.53
CA MET A 168 14.38 -4.31 11.38
C MET A 168 15.49 -5.37 11.59
N GLY A 169 15.26 -6.33 12.50
CA GLY A 169 16.25 -7.35 12.87
C GLY A 169 17.20 -6.95 13.99
N PHE A 170 17.12 -5.72 14.51
CA PHE A 170 17.84 -5.31 15.72
C PHE A 170 16.96 -5.54 16.96
N ARG A 171 17.49 -6.20 17.99
CA ARG A 171 16.79 -6.35 19.27
C ARG A 171 16.77 -5.02 20.00
N ILE A 172 15.58 -4.46 20.21
CA ILE A 172 15.38 -3.23 20.98
C ILE A 172 15.16 -3.55 22.45
N VAL A 173 14.46 -4.66 22.72
CA VAL A 173 14.23 -5.09 24.10
C VAL A 173 15.47 -5.82 24.60
N PRO A 174 16.19 -5.30 25.63
CA PRO A 174 17.34 -5.95 26.22
C PRO A 174 16.95 -7.30 26.82
N GLU A 175 17.85 -8.29 26.75
CA GLU A 175 17.62 -9.67 27.20
C GLU A 175 17.22 -9.72 28.70
N SER A 176 17.70 -8.78 29.49
CA SER A 176 17.35 -8.65 30.91
C SER A 176 15.86 -8.38 31.21
N TRP A 177 15.08 -7.98 30.21
CA TRP A 177 13.64 -7.72 30.36
C TRP A 177 12.77 -8.91 29.98
N TYR A 178 13.37 -9.96 29.40
CA TYR A 178 12.66 -11.18 29.08
C TYR A 178 12.39 -12.00 30.36
N ALA A 179 11.21 -12.56 30.44
CA ALA A 179 10.79 -13.39 31.58
C ALA A 179 11.63 -14.65 31.78
N ALA A 180 12.39 -15.10 30.76
CA ALA A 180 13.34 -16.20 30.87
C ALA A 180 14.52 -15.90 31.84
N GLU A 181 14.83 -14.62 32.05
CA GLU A 181 15.89 -14.14 32.96
C GLU A 181 15.34 -13.33 34.14
N GLY A 182 14.03 -13.45 34.45
CA GLY A 182 13.39 -12.79 35.59
C GLY A 182 12.75 -11.43 35.27
N GLY A 183 12.58 -11.07 33.98
CA GLY A 183 11.88 -9.87 33.56
C GLY A 183 10.37 -10.05 33.36
N TRP A 184 9.68 -8.99 33.01
CA TRP A 184 8.21 -8.93 32.86
C TRP A 184 7.74 -9.09 31.40
N TYR A 185 8.64 -9.17 30.44
CA TYR A 185 8.31 -9.16 29.02
C TYR A 185 8.23 -10.57 28.44
N TYR A 186 7.05 -10.93 27.96
CA TYR A 186 6.81 -12.13 27.15
C TYR A 186 6.56 -11.72 25.71
N ASN A 187 7.20 -12.41 24.75
CA ASN A 187 6.85 -12.24 23.34
C ASN A 187 5.38 -12.59 23.13
N ASN A 188 4.59 -11.60 22.73
CA ASN A 188 3.18 -11.81 22.50
C ASN A 188 2.95 -12.41 21.11
N GLY A 189 2.99 -13.76 21.02
CA GLY A 189 2.76 -14.50 19.77
C GLY A 189 1.41 -14.17 19.11
N LEU A 190 0.43 -13.69 19.89
CA LEU A 190 -0.87 -13.26 19.34
C LEU A 190 -0.75 -12.08 18.38
N MET A 191 0.24 -11.19 18.59
CA MET A 191 0.51 -10.05 17.71
C MET A 191 0.96 -10.47 16.31
N LEU A 192 1.58 -11.65 16.17
CA LEU A 192 2.02 -12.17 14.87
C LEU A 192 0.87 -12.77 14.05
N PHE A 193 -0.24 -13.11 14.68
CA PHE A 193 -1.40 -13.64 13.95
C PHE A 193 -2.17 -12.57 13.16
N PRO A 194 -2.77 -12.93 12.01
CA PRO A 194 -3.53 -12.01 11.16
C PRO A 194 -4.69 -11.28 11.87
N PRO A 195 -5.46 -11.88 12.79
CA PRO A 195 -6.54 -11.16 13.49
C PRO A 195 -6.07 -9.92 14.24
N MET A 196 -4.86 -9.93 14.79
CA MET A 196 -4.34 -8.76 15.51
C MET A 196 -4.03 -7.59 14.57
N ALA A 197 -3.56 -7.88 13.35
CA ALA A 197 -3.40 -6.84 12.33
C ALA A 197 -4.74 -6.15 12.00
N LEU A 198 -5.84 -6.92 11.94
CA LEU A 198 -7.16 -6.37 11.70
C LEU A 198 -7.59 -5.43 12.84
N ILE A 199 -7.32 -5.81 14.09
CA ILE A 199 -7.62 -4.98 15.25
C ILE A 199 -6.81 -3.68 15.20
N ILE A 200 -5.51 -3.74 14.89
CA ILE A 200 -4.64 -2.55 14.81
C ILE A 200 -5.11 -1.62 13.68
N VAL A 201 -5.44 -2.17 12.51
CA VAL A 201 -6.00 -1.39 11.40
C VAL A 201 -7.33 -0.78 11.80
N GLY A 202 -8.23 -1.55 12.42
CA GLY A 202 -9.53 -1.08 12.92
C GLY A 202 -9.38 0.05 13.95
N CYS A 203 -8.47 -0.08 14.90
CA CYS A 203 -8.15 0.98 15.86
C CYS A 203 -7.59 2.24 15.17
N SER A 204 -6.73 2.06 14.19
CA SER A 204 -6.17 3.18 13.40
C SER A 204 -7.27 3.91 12.64
N ILE A 205 -8.20 3.19 12.03
CA ILE A 205 -9.37 3.75 11.35
C ILE A 205 -10.25 4.50 12.37
N TRP A 206 -10.55 3.88 13.51
CA TRP A 206 -11.37 4.50 14.55
C TRP A 206 -10.77 5.80 15.08
N VAL A 207 -9.47 5.82 15.39
CA VAL A 207 -8.76 7.01 15.85
C VAL A 207 -8.79 8.11 14.79
N HIS A 208 -8.57 7.76 13.51
CA HIS A 208 -8.59 8.74 12.42
C HIS A 208 -9.99 9.35 12.21
N LEU A 209 -11.03 8.50 12.19
CA LEU A 209 -12.41 8.97 12.05
C LEU A 209 -12.87 9.78 13.27
N SER A 210 -12.49 9.38 14.49
CA SER A 210 -12.81 10.11 15.70
C SER A 210 -12.20 11.51 15.71
N ARG A 211 -11.01 11.68 15.11
CA ARG A 211 -10.32 12.96 15.01
C ARG A 211 -10.88 13.85 13.90
N ASN A 212 -11.44 13.26 12.84
CA ASN A 212 -11.99 13.96 11.67
C ASN A 212 -13.49 13.69 11.57
N ARG A 213 -14.29 14.37 12.36
CA ARG A 213 -15.77 14.19 12.41
C ARG A 213 -16.46 14.46 11.07
N ASP A 214 -15.90 15.33 10.23
CA ASP A 214 -16.43 15.66 8.89
C ASP A 214 -16.44 14.47 7.92
N LEU A 215 -15.69 13.39 8.23
CA LEU A 215 -15.67 12.15 7.44
C LEU A 215 -16.71 11.11 7.91
N GLN A 216 -17.35 11.33 9.04
CA GLN A 216 -18.36 10.39 9.60
C GLN A 216 -19.76 10.57 9.00
N GLU A 217 -20.05 11.73 8.40
CA GLU A 217 -21.37 12.08 7.86
C GLU A 217 -21.51 11.86 6.35
N LYS A 218 -20.63 11.11 5.74
CA LYS A 218 -20.71 10.69 4.35
C LYS A 218 -20.66 9.16 4.29
#